data_9b134ef46e97a1c9e9a3d97f0f489f54
#
_entry.id   9b134ef46e97a1c9e9a3d97f0f489f54
#
_cell.length_a   1.000
_cell.length_b   1.000
_cell.length_c   1.000
_cell.angle_alpha   90.00
_cell.angle_beta   90.00
_cell.angle_gamma   90.00
#
_symmetry.space_group_name_H-M   'P 1'
#
loop_
_entity.id
_entity.type
_entity.pdbx_description
1 polymer ?
#
loop_
_entity_poly.entity_id
_entity_poly.type
_entity_poly.pdbx_seq_one_letter_code
_entity_poly.pdbx_strand_id
1 'polypeptide(L)'
;MRKLWAAAGAVLWFAGTGAGALAQDATYRKDIKPIFDQKCAACHGAASPNLQEFLENQKKFEAAMKGPRMDSYADLIMLIGWPDTGAVMRRLDDGKNAGGKPGNMYQYLGSTDEERQKNLLTFKAWVGPEGWILKRWNARGNVPAITKEELDKIRVKY
;
A
#
# COMPACT_ATOMS: atom_id res chain seq x y z
N MET A 1 67.64 9.55 24.82
CA MET A 1 66.82 8.38 24.50
C MET A 1 65.36 8.75 24.83
N ARG A 2 64.58 9.14 23.86
CA ARG A 2 63.13 9.51 24.02
C ARG A 2 62.29 8.41 23.38
N LYS A 3 61.49 7.71 24.21
CA LYS A 3 60.54 6.70 23.74
C LYS A 3 59.25 7.35 23.36
N LEU A 4 58.89 7.28 22.05
CA LEU A 4 57.60 7.70 21.50
C LEU A 4 56.59 6.54 21.70
N TRP A 5 55.51 6.83 22.39
CA TRP A 5 54.34 5.92 22.48
C TRP A 5 53.37 6.30 21.40
N ALA A 6 53.11 5.39 20.47
CA ALA A 6 52.07 5.52 19.48
C ALA A 6 50.75 4.97 20.06
N ALA A 7 49.77 5.84 20.24
CA ALA A 7 48.41 5.45 20.61
C ALA A 7 47.66 5.07 19.35
N ALA A 8 47.31 3.80 19.18
CA ALA A 8 46.43 3.33 18.12
C ALA A 8 44.95 3.57 18.53
N GLY A 9 44.31 4.53 17.88
CA GLY A 9 42.88 4.77 18.05
C GLY A 9 42.09 3.76 17.22
N ALA A 10 41.33 2.88 17.87
CA ALA A 10 40.38 1.99 17.24
C ALA A 10 39.11 2.77 16.90
N VAL A 11 38.87 2.98 15.59
CA VAL A 11 37.60 3.54 15.09
C VAL A 11 36.59 2.41 15.01
N LEU A 12 35.61 2.41 15.91
CA LEU A 12 34.47 1.53 15.87
C LEU A 12 33.49 2.04 14.80
N TRP A 13 33.44 1.33 13.69
CA TRP A 13 32.37 1.51 12.69
C TRP A 13 31.08 0.88 13.19
N PHE A 14 30.12 1.69 13.62
CA PHE A 14 28.75 1.25 13.82
C PHE A 14 28.10 1.09 12.43
N ALA A 15 28.07 -0.14 11.95
CA ALA A 15 27.25 -0.49 10.80
C ALA A 15 25.77 -0.38 11.19
N GLY A 16 25.12 0.68 10.77
CA GLY A 16 23.68 0.86 10.91
C GLY A 16 22.93 -0.14 10.03
N THR A 17 22.63 -1.32 10.54
CA THR A 17 21.73 -2.31 9.93
C THR A 17 20.34 -2.11 10.52
N GLY A 18 19.48 -1.34 9.85
CA GLY A 18 18.18 -1.08 10.46
C GLY A 18 17.00 -0.75 9.55
N ALA A 19 17.16 -0.67 8.23
CA ALA A 19 16.05 -0.23 7.37
C ALA A 19 15.56 -1.26 6.31
N GLY A 20 16.18 -2.43 6.20
CA GLY A 20 15.92 -3.36 5.09
C GLY A 20 15.06 -4.59 5.41
N ALA A 21 14.85 -4.93 6.67
CA ALA A 21 14.28 -6.23 7.04
C ALA A 21 12.73 -6.28 7.14
N LEU A 22 12.03 -5.16 7.18
CA LEU A 22 10.57 -5.15 7.36
C LEU A 22 9.78 -5.30 6.06
N ALA A 23 10.42 -5.19 4.91
CA ALA A 23 9.73 -5.11 3.62
C ALA A 23 9.35 -6.48 3.01
N GLN A 24 9.89 -7.59 3.51
CA GLN A 24 9.82 -8.87 2.77
C GLN A 24 8.73 -9.83 3.22
N ASP A 25 8.12 -9.65 4.40
CA ASP A 25 7.19 -10.61 5.00
C ASP A 25 5.85 -10.02 5.47
N ALA A 26 5.42 -8.87 4.94
CA ALA A 26 4.11 -8.30 5.27
C ALA A 26 2.98 -9.24 4.82
N THR A 27 2.01 -9.47 5.72
CA THR A 27 0.84 -10.32 5.47
C THR A 27 -0.46 -9.54 5.68
N TYR A 28 -1.53 -10.02 5.05
CA TYR A 28 -2.84 -9.41 5.24
C TYR A 28 -3.26 -9.41 6.70
N ARG A 29 -3.26 -10.59 7.34
CA ARG A 29 -3.77 -10.74 8.72
C ARG A 29 -3.02 -9.90 9.74
N LYS A 30 -1.69 -9.91 9.65
CA LYS A 30 -0.83 -9.31 10.68
C LYS A 30 -0.61 -7.82 10.45
N ASP A 31 -0.47 -7.41 9.19
CA ASP A 31 0.04 -6.08 8.87
C ASP A 31 -1.02 -5.19 8.19
N ILE A 32 -1.82 -5.74 7.26
CA ILE A 32 -2.78 -4.95 6.49
C ILE A 32 -4.12 -4.81 7.19
N LYS A 33 -4.66 -5.92 7.71
CA LYS A 33 -5.98 -5.94 8.38
C LYS A 33 -6.09 -4.93 9.54
N PRO A 34 -5.08 -4.80 10.44
CA PRO A 34 -5.13 -3.80 11.49
C PRO A 34 -5.16 -2.36 10.97
N ILE A 35 -4.42 -2.04 9.91
CA ILE A 35 -4.46 -0.71 9.28
C ILE A 35 -5.82 -0.49 8.65
N PHE A 36 -6.33 -1.49 7.92
CA PHE A 36 -7.64 -1.41 7.28
C PHE A 36 -8.75 -1.14 8.31
N ASP A 37 -8.79 -1.89 9.40
CA ASP A 37 -9.82 -1.76 10.43
C ASP A 37 -9.84 -0.37 11.07
N GLN A 38 -8.68 0.22 11.27
CA GLN A 38 -8.56 1.55 11.88
C GLN A 38 -8.81 2.70 10.91
N LYS A 39 -8.39 2.58 9.66
CA LYS A 39 -8.30 3.70 8.72
C LYS A 39 -9.31 3.62 7.57
N CYS A 40 -9.79 2.45 7.22
CA CYS A 40 -10.57 2.24 6.00
C CYS A 40 -11.99 1.71 6.28
N ALA A 41 -12.20 0.96 7.37
CA ALA A 41 -13.43 0.22 7.62
C ALA A 41 -14.68 1.11 7.77
N ALA A 42 -14.55 2.37 8.18
CA ALA A 42 -15.66 3.30 8.30
C ALA A 42 -16.38 3.53 6.95
N CYS A 43 -15.61 3.58 5.84
CA CYS A 43 -16.13 3.81 4.50
C CYS A 43 -16.10 2.56 3.60
N HIS A 44 -15.32 1.53 3.95
CA HIS A 44 -15.09 0.34 3.14
C HIS A 44 -15.32 -0.98 3.88
N GLY A 45 -15.94 -0.94 5.06
CA GLY A 45 -16.20 -2.12 5.90
C GLY A 45 -17.50 -2.84 5.56
N ALA A 46 -17.94 -3.72 6.46
CA ALA A 46 -19.08 -4.61 6.27
C ALA A 46 -20.42 -3.91 5.94
N ALA A 47 -20.59 -2.66 6.36
CA ALA A 47 -21.78 -1.85 6.06
C ALA A 47 -21.69 -1.11 4.70
N SER A 48 -20.67 -1.38 3.91
CA SER A 48 -20.47 -0.78 2.58
C SER A 48 -21.00 -1.71 1.50
N PRO A 49 -21.43 -1.16 0.33
CA PRO A 49 -21.92 -1.96 -0.77
C PRO A 49 -20.80 -2.86 -1.33
N ASN A 50 -21.14 -4.01 -1.88
CA ASN A 50 -20.17 -4.76 -2.66
C ASN A 50 -19.75 -3.95 -3.90
N LEU A 51 -18.71 -4.40 -4.61
CA LEU A 51 -18.18 -3.65 -5.75
C LEU A 51 -19.23 -3.39 -6.84
N GLN A 52 -20.06 -4.38 -7.16
CA GLN A 52 -21.07 -4.24 -8.20
C GLN A 52 -22.17 -3.25 -7.82
N GLU A 53 -22.71 -3.36 -6.61
CA GLU A 53 -23.70 -2.39 -6.09
C GLU A 53 -23.14 -0.96 -6.06
N PHE A 54 -21.87 -0.82 -5.67
CA PHE A 54 -21.19 0.48 -5.69
C PHE A 54 -21.13 1.06 -7.10
N LEU A 55 -20.74 0.26 -8.09
CA LEU A 55 -20.63 0.71 -9.48
C LEU A 55 -21.97 1.11 -10.08
N GLU A 56 -23.04 0.40 -9.74
CA GLU A 56 -24.41 0.71 -10.21
C GLU A 56 -24.95 2.04 -9.65
N ASN A 57 -24.60 2.37 -8.40
CA ASN A 57 -25.16 3.52 -7.69
C ASN A 57 -24.08 4.40 -7.05
N GLN A 58 -22.94 4.59 -7.72
CA GLN A 58 -21.76 5.24 -7.18
C GLN A 58 -22.06 6.60 -6.53
N LYS A 59 -22.80 7.48 -7.19
CA LYS A 59 -23.12 8.82 -6.66
C LYS A 59 -23.85 8.76 -5.32
N LYS A 60 -24.77 7.80 -5.17
CA LYS A 60 -25.53 7.58 -3.93
C LYS A 60 -24.58 7.18 -2.79
N PHE A 61 -23.70 6.23 -3.05
CA PHE A 61 -22.78 5.73 -2.02
C PHE A 61 -21.69 6.75 -1.67
N GLU A 62 -21.15 7.46 -2.65
CA GLU A 62 -20.19 8.55 -2.41
C GLU A 62 -20.81 9.68 -1.57
N ALA A 63 -22.07 10.05 -1.83
CA ALA A 63 -22.79 11.03 -1.01
C ALA A 63 -22.99 10.56 0.46
N ALA A 64 -23.07 9.26 0.68
CA ALA A 64 -23.13 8.64 2.00
C ALA A 64 -21.74 8.35 2.59
N MET A 65 -20.65 8.83 1.98
CA MET A 65 -19.25 8.53 2.33
C MET A 65 -18.97 7.01 2.38
N LYS A 66 -19.56 6.24 1.49
CA LYS A 66 -19.34 4.81 1.34
C LYS A 66 -18.61 4.53 0.04
N GLY A 67 -17.50 3.81 0.14
CA GLY A 67 -16.81 3.19 -0.99
C GLY A 67 -17.21 1.72 -1.17
N PRO A 68 -16.65 1.01 -2.13
CA PRO A 68 -16.86 -0.42 -2.25
C PRO A 68 -16.32 -1.16 -1.03
N ARG A 69 -16.99 -2.22 -0.62
CA ARG A 69 -16.57 -3.08 0.48
C ARG A 69 -15.22 -3.73 0.18
N MET A 70 -14.32 -3.71 1.15
CA MET A 70 -12.95 -4.25 1.03
C MET A 70 -12.45 -4.87 2.34
N ASP A 71 -13.35 -5.24 3.26
CA ASP A 71 -12.99 -5.70 4.61
C ASP A 71 -12.54 -7.17 4.68
N SER A 72 -12.59 -7.88 3.55
CA SER A 72 -12.00 -9.20 3.42
C SER A 72 -10.74 -9.19 2.54
N TYR A 73 -9.90 -10.20 2.71
CA TYR A 73 -8.74 -10.41 1.84
C TYR A 73 -9.14 -10.51 0.36
N ALA A 74 -10.20 -11.28 0.08
CA ALA A 74 -10.68 -11.48 -1.28
C ALA A 74 -11.14 -10.17 -1.94
N ASP A 75 -11.96 -9.38 -1.24
CA ASP A 75 -12.44 -8.11 -1.76
C ASP A 75 -11.29 -7.12 -2.02
N LEU A 76 -10.29 -7.10 -1.14
CA LEU A 76 -9.14 -6.22 -1.31
C LEU A 76 -8.26 -6.64 -2.50
N ILE A 77 -8.07 -7.95 -2.71
CA ILE A 77 -7.32 -8.51 -3.85
C ILE A 77 -7.97 -8.17 -5.19
N MET A 78 -9.29 -8.13 -5.28
CA MET A 78 -10.00 -7.74 -6.49
C MET A 78 -9.61 -6.33 -6.98
N LEU A 79 -9.20 -5.47 -6.08
CA LEU A 79 -8.79 -4.09 -6.37
C LEU A 79 -7.27 -3.91 -6.47
N ILE A 80 -6.52 -5.01 -6.36
CA ILE A 80 -5.07 -5.05 -6.53
C ILE A 80 -4.70 -5.77 -7.82
N GLY A 81 -5.19 -7.00 -8.02
CA GLY A 81 -4.84 -7.86 -9.12
C GLY A 81 -5.86 -7.86 -10.26
N TRP A 82 -7.11 -8.15 -9.94
CA TRP A 82 -8.18 -8.26 -10.94
C TRP A 82 -9.56 -8.22 -10.23
N PRO A 83 -10.60 -7.62 -10.81
CA PRO A 83 -10.70 -7.05 -12.16
C PRO A 83 -10.21 -5.60 -12.30
N ASP A 84 -10.01 -4.86 -11.20
CA ASP A 84 -9.50 -3.48 -11.25
C ASP A 84 -8.03 -3.44 -10.81
N THR A 85 -7.15 -3.95 -11.65
CA THR A 85 -5.72 -4.01 -11.39
C THR A 85 -5.17 -2.64 -11.00
N GLY A 86 -4.58 -2.58 -9.80
CA GLY A 86 -3.91 -1.38 -9.32
C GLY A 86 -4.82 -0.31 -8.72
N ALA A 87 -6.12 -0.56 -8.51
CA ALA A 87 -7.00 0.43 -7.90
C ALA A 87 -6.52 0.86 -6.50
N VAL A 88 -6.15 -0.08 -5.64
CA VAL A 88 -5.59 0.22 -4.32
C VAL A 88 -4.30 1.01 -4.45
N MET A 89 -3.37 0.58 -5.32
CA MET A 89 -2.09 1.24 -5.50
C MET A 89 -2.26 2.68 -5.98
N ARG A 90 -3.14 2.94 -6.96
CA ARG A 90 -3.40 4.31 -7.45
C ARG A 90 -3.98 5.21 -6.37
N ARG A 91 -4.89 4.69 -5.56
CA ARG A 91 -5.61 5.50 -4.58
C ARG A 91 -4.81 5.77 -3.31
N LEU A 92 -3.89 4.88 -2.95
CA LEU A 92 -3.01 5.03 -1.79
C LEU A 92 -1.65 5.65 -2.11
N ASP A 93 -1.29 5.84 -3.38
CA ASP A 93 0.02 6.36 -3.77
C ASP A 93 0.28 7.76 -3.21
N ASP A 94 1.50 8.01 -2.77
CA ASP A 94 1.95 9.32 -2.26
C ASP A 94 2.29 10.34 -3.36
N GLY A 95 2.04 10.00 -4.60
CA GLY A 95 2.33 10.82 -5.77
C GLY A 95 3.70 10.57 -6.40
N LYS A 96 4.63 9.91 -5.71
CA LYS A 96 5.98 9.64 -6.23
C LYS A 96 5.95 8.86 -7.54
N ASN A 97 4.95 8.01 -7.71
CA ASN A 97 4.73 7.27 -8.94
C ASN A 97 3.59 7.82 -9.82
N ALA A 98 3.08 9.00 -9.53
CA ALA A 98 1.92 9.61 -10.20
C ALA A 98 2.15 11.07 -10.57
N GLY A 99 3.36 11.44 -10.95
CA GLY A 99 3.70 12.81 -11.35
C GLY A 99 3.54 13.85 -10.25
N GLY A 100 3.77 13.45 -8.99
CA GLY A 100 3.69 14.34 -7.82
C GLY A 100 2.28 14.49 -7.22
N LYS A 101 1.24 13.89 -7.81
CA LYS A 101 -0.13 13.99 -7.30
C LYS A 101 -0.51 12.76 -6.49
N PRO A 102 -0.74 12.88 -5.17
CA PRO A 102 -1.19 11.76 -4.35
C PRO A 102 -2.55 11.21 -4.77
N GLY A 103 -2.77 9.93 -4.54
CA GLY A 103 -4.07 9.29 -4.67
C GLY A 103 -5.06 9.84 -3.63
N ASN A 104 -6.34 9.84 -3.97
CA ASN A 104 -7.38 10.46 -3.14
C ASN A 104 -7.62 9.76 -1.79
N MET A 105 -7.13 8.54 -1.60
CA MET A 105 -7.21 7.80 -0.33
C MET A 105 -5.93 7.90 0.51
N TYR A 106 -4.83 8.45 -0.04
CA TYR A 106 -3.57 8.59 0.67
C TYR A 106 -3.71 9.34 2.01
N GLN A 107 -4.48 10.42 2.04
CA GLN A 107 -4.71 11.22 3.23
C GLN A 107 -5.34 10.46 4.40
N TYR A 108 -6.07 9.38 4.12
CA TYR A 108 -6.74 8.56 5.13
C TYR A 108 -5.85 7.47 5.74
N LEU A 109 -4.63 7.30 5.24
CA LEU A 109 -3.69 6.33 5.81
C LEU A 109 -3.15 6.75 7.19
N GLY A 110 -3.34 7.99 7.61
CA GLY A 110 -2.92 8.45 8.93
C GLY A 110 -3.24 9.92 9.18
N SER A 111 -3.15 10.32 10.45
CA SER A 111 -3.40 11.70 10.89
C SER A 111 -2.17 12.59 10.69
N THR A 112 -0.96 12.01 10.68
CA THR A 112 0.31 12.70 10.42
C THR A 112 0.97 12.17 9.15
N ASP A 113 1.94 12.91 8.61
CA ASP A 113 2.70 12.48 7.44
C ASP A 113 3.51 11.22 7.75
N GLU A 114 4.07 11.10 8.93
CA GLU A 114 4.84 9.94 9.38
C GLU A 114 3.95 8.69 9.43
N GLU A 115 2.75 8.82 9.99
CA GLU A 115 1.78 7.72 10.05
C GLU A 115 1.34 7.31 8.64
N ARG A 116 1.03 8.27 7.76
CA ARG A 116 0.68 8.01 6.37
C ARG A 116 1.78 7.26 5.62
N GLN A 117 3.01 7.72 5.75
CA GLN A 117 4.17 7.08 5.11
C GLN A 117 4.41 5.67 5.67
N LYS A 118 4.35 5.49 6.99
CA LYS A 118 4.48 4.17 7.62
C LYS A 118 3.46 3.17 7.07
N ASN A 119 2.19 3.54 7.07
CA ASN A 119 1.12 2.68 6.61
C ASN A 119 1.21 2.43 5.09
N LEU A 120 1.57 3.44 4.29
CA LEU A 120 1.83 3.28 2.86
C LEU A 120 2.97 2.29 2.60
N LEU A 121 4.08 2.37 3.34
CA LEU A 121 5.20 1.45 3.20
C LEU A 121 4.79 0.01 3.53
N THR A 122 3.91 -0.19 4.50
CA THR A 122 3.36 -1.52 4.82
C THR A 122 2.55 -2.07 3.65
N PHE A 123 1.68 -1.27 3.03
CA PHE A 123 0.96 -1.68 1.81
C PHE A 123 1.90 -1.97 0.65
N LYS A 124 2.91 -1.11 0.42
CA LYS A 124 3.93 -1.33 -0.63
C LYS A 124 4.71 -2.62 -0.42
N ALA A 125 5.08 -2.94 0.82
CA ALA A 125 5.75 -4.17 1.18
C ALA A 125 4.88 -5.40 0.90
N TRP A 126 3.61 -5.34 1.27
CA TRP A 126 2.65 -6.41 1.08
C TRP A 126 2.35 -6.68 -0.41
N VAL A 127 2.09 -5.65 -1.19
CA VAL A 127 1.84 -5.77 -2.64
C VAL A 127 3.11 -6.17 -3.39
N GLY A 128 4.26 -5.76 -2.90
CA GLY A 128 5.56 -5.89 -3.55
C GLY A 128 5.90 -4.65 -4.40
N PRO A 129 7.18 -4.26 -4.45
CA PRO A 129 7.61 -3.03 -5.14
C PRO A 129 7.30 -3.06 -6.64
N GLU A 130 7.46 -4.19 -7.30
CA GLU A 130 7.14 -4.36 -8.72
C GLU A 130 5.63 -4.44 -8.96
N GLY A 131 4.86 -5.02 -8.03
CA GLY A 131 3.41 -5.02 -8.06
C GLY A 131 2.84 -3.62 -7.85
N TRP A 132 3.44 -2.82 -6.96
CA TRP A 132 2.96 -1.49 -6.64
C TRP A 132 2.91 -0.54 -7.85
N ILE A 133 3.82 -0.66 -8.78
CA ILE A 133 3.89 0.18 -9.99
C ILE A 133 2.94 -0.26 -11.10
N LEU A 134 2.24 -1.39 -10.97
CA LEU A 134 1.25 -1.86 -11.94
C LEU A 134 -0.02 -1.00 -11.87
N LYS A 135 0.09 0.23 -12.26
CA LYS A 135 -0.98 1.22 -12.24
C LYS A 135 -1.64 1.30 -13.60
N ARG A 136 -2.59 0.47 -13.86
CA ARG A 136 -3.22 0.44 -15.17
C ARG A 136 -4.50 1.23 -15.16
N TRP A 137 -4.40 2.50 -15.35
CA TRP A 137 -5.55 3.38 -15.44
C TRP A 137 -5.36 4.42 -16.54
N ASN A 138 -6.05 4.24 -17.64
CA ASN A 138 -6.19 5.29 -18.67
C ASN A 138 -7.50 6.02 -18.55
N ALA A 139 -8.60 5.28 -18.35
CA ALA A 139 -9.93 5.81 -18.09
C ALA A 139 -10.74 4.79 -17.29
N ARG A 140 -11.77 5.24 -16.61
CA ARG A 140 -12.71 4.38 -15.89
C ARG A 140 -13.32 3.34 -16.83
N GLY A 141 -13.31 2.08 -16.43
CA GLY A 141 -13.80 0.96 -17.26
C GLY A 141 -12.85 0.50 -18.35
N ASN A 142 -11.70 1.16 -18.51
CA ASN A 142 -10.68 0.79 -19.49
C ASN A 142 -9.38 0.38 -18.78
N VAL A 143 -9.46 -0.67 -17.98
CA VAL A 143 -8.30 -1.29 -17.32
C VAL A 143 -7.89 -2.50 -18.16
N PRO A 144 -6.70 -2.51 -18.75
CA PRO A 144 -6.21 -3.66 -19.50
C PRO A 144 -6.16 -4.91 -18.61
N ALA A 145 -6.40 -6.08 -19.21
CA ALA A 145 -6.21 -7.35 -18.52
C ALA A 145 -4.78 -7.47 -18.00
N ILE A 146 -4.63 -8.01 -16.79
CA ILE A 146 -3.31 -8.31 -16.23
C ILE A 146 -2.75 -9.56 -16.90
N THR A 147 -1.48 -9.52 -17.29
CA THR A 147 -0.77 -10.71 -17.80
C THR A 147 -0.30 -11.59 -16.63
N LYS A 148 0.07 -12.85 -16.95
CA LYS A 148 0.63 -13.75 -15.94
C LYS A 148 1.94 -13.18 -15.34
N GLU A 149 2.82 -12.64 -16.16
CA GLU A 149 4.10 -12.06 -15.75
C GLU A 149 3.91 -10.87 -14.82
N GLU A 150 2.84 -10.12 -14.99
CA GLU A 150 2.50 -9.01 -14.11
C GLU A 150 1.84 -9.48 -12.83
N LEU A 151 0.96 -10.48 -12.91
CA LEU A 151 0.34 -11.08 -11.72
C LEU A 151 1.42 -11.67 -10.79
N ASP A 152 2.45 -12.28 -11.34
CA ASP A 152 3.57 -12.88 -10.59
C ASP A 152 4.41 -11.83 -9.83
N LYS A 153 4.29 -10.54 -10.15
CA LYS A 153 4.91 -9.42 -9.41
C LYS A 153 4.13 -9.02 -8.16
N ILE A 154 2.87 -9.42 -8.06
CA ILE A 154 2.00 -9.11 -6.92
C ILE A 154 2.17 -10.20 -5.85
N ARG A 155 2.58 -9.81 -4.65
CA ARG A 155 2.94 -10.76 -3.57
C ARG A 155 1.76 -11.12 -2.66
N VAL A 156 1.08 -10.14 -2.14
CA VAL A 156 -0.15 -10.16 -1.32
C VAL A 156 -0.39 -11.41 -0.46
N LYS A 157 0.56 -11.75 0.39
CA LYS A 157 0.44 -12.90 1.31
C LYS A 157 -0.73 -12.71 2.29
N TYR A 158 -1.45 -13.80 2.60
CA TYR A 158 -2.56 -13.81 3.58
C TYR A 158 -2.13 -13.89 5.04
#